data_d98c83368ed905d8fa689ddd92a001bb
#
_entry.id   d98c83368ed905d8fa689ddd92a001bb
#
_cell.length_a   1.000
_cell.length_b   1.000
_cell.length_c   1.000
_cell.angle_alpha   90.00
_cell.angle_beta   90.00
_cell.angle_gamma   90.00
#
_symmetry.space_group_name_H-M   'P 1'
#
loop_
_entity.id
_entity.type
_entity.pdbx_description
1 polymer ?
#
loop_
_entity_poly.entity_id
_entity_poly.type
_entity_poly.pdbx_seq_one_letter_code
_entity_poly.pdbx_strand_id
1 'polypeptide(L)'
;MQYLSSKRFDKQFAKLPNKLRIQFIERVEIFVENSFDSILNNHAVHYPYDGCRSINITGDIRAIYEPRENTAIFIRIGTHSELYK
;
A
#
# COMPACT_ATOMS: atom_id res chain seq x y z
N MET A 1 -7.60 -11.23 -4.75
CA MET A 1 -6.26 -11.03 -4.17
C MET A 1 -6.37 -10.99 -2.65
N GLN A 2 -5.55 -11.78 -1.96
CA GLN A 2 -5.46 -11.71 -0.51
C GLN A 2 -4.34 -10.76 -0.12
N TYR A 3 -4.30 -10.32 1.15
CA TYR A 3 -3.20 -9.48 1.59
C TYR A 3 -2.79 -9.79 3.02
N LEU A 4 -1.52 -9.52 3.29
CA LEU A 4 -0.90 -9.59 4.60
C LEU A 4 -0.15 -8.28 4.81
N SER A 5 0.31 -8.05 6.04
CA SER A 5 1.12 -6.87 6.34
C SER A 5 2.35 -7.25 7.14
N SER A 6 3.45 -6.53 6.91
CA SER A 6 4.68 -6.72 7.65
C SER A 6 4.63 -5.96 8.98
N LYS A 7 5.53 -6.30 9.89
CA LYS A 7 5.63 -5.60 11.17
C LYS A 7 5.93 -4.12 10.96
N ARG A 8 6.78 -3.81 9.98
CA ARG A 8 7.14 -2.42 9.68
C ARG A 8 5.91 -1.65 9.18
N PHE A 9 5.13 -2.26 8.30
CA PHE A 9 3.88 -1.66 7.84
C PHE A 9 2.96 -1.40 9.03
N ASP A 10 2.79 -2.39 9.88
CA ASP A 10 1.88 -2.27 11.03
C ASP A 10 2.27 -1.10 11.95
N LYS A 11 3.56 -0.90 12.18
CA LYS A 11 4.04 0.22 12.98
C LYS A 11 3.75 1.56 12.32
N GLN A 12 3.97 1.66 11.02
CA GLN A 12 3.68 2.88 10.27
C GLN A 12 2.19 3.16 10.25
N PHE A 13 1.40 2.11 10.01
CA PHE A 13 -0.06 2.21 9.97
C PHE A 13 -0.62 2.71 11.30
N ALA A 14 -0.11 2.19 12.41
CA ALA A 14 -0.57 2.58 13.75
C ALA A 14 -0.34 4.07 14.04
N LYS A 15 0.66 4.68 13.40
CA LYS A 15 0.98 6.09 13.59
C LYS A 15 0.13 7.03 12.72
N LEU A 16 -0.60 6.49 11.76
CA LEU A 16 -1.44 7.32 10.90
C LEU A 16 -2.65 7.84 11.67
N PRO A 17 -3.11 9.06 11.34
CA PRO A 17 -4.39 9.54 11.85
C PRO A 17 -5.51 8.58 11.49
N ASN A 18 -6.53 8.51 12.32
CA ASN A 18 -7.65 7.59 12.14
C ASN A 18 -8.29 7.70 10.74
N LYS A 19 -8.43 8.94 10.25
CA LYS A 19 -8.98 9.19 8.91
C LYS A 19 -8.22 8.44 7.82
N LEU A 20 -6.90 8.43 7.90
CA LEU A 20 -6.06 7.77 6.89
C LEU A 20 -6.10 6.26 7.03
N ARG A 21 -6.24 5.75 8.26
CA ARG A 21 -6.39 4.31 8.47
C ARG A 21 -7.70 3.82 7.87
N ILE A 22 -8.78 4.57 8.04
CA ILE A 22 -10.08 4.25 7.45
C ILE A 22 -9.96 4.27 5.91
N GLN A 23 -9.27 5.28 5.37
CA GLN A 23 -9.07 5.39 3.93
C GLN A 23 -8.33 4.17 3.37
N PHE A 24 -7.32 3.69 4.09
CA PHE A 24 -6.60 2.48 3.69
C PHE A 24 -7.54 1.28 3.61
N ILE A 25 -8.37 1.09 4.65
CA ILE A 25 -9.31 -0.03 4.69
C ILE A 25 -10.25 0.02 3.48
N GLU A 26 -10.77 1.20 3.15
CA GLU A 26 -11.65 1.38 2.00
C GLU A 26 -10.93 1.03 0.68
N ARG A 27 -9.69 1.48 0.53
CA ARG A 27 -8.91 1.22 -0.67
C ARG A 27 -8.51 -0.24 -0.79
N VAL A 28 -8.18 -0.90 0.32
CA VAL A 28 -7.79 -2.30 0.28
C VAL A 28 -8.98 -3.21 -0.05
N GLU A 29 -10.19 -2.80 0.29
CA GLU A 29 -11.39 -3.55 -0.12
C GLU A 29 -11.51 -3.55 -1.64
N ILE A 30 -11.28 -2.40 -2.27
CA ILE A 30 -11.26 -2.30 -3.74
C ILE A 30 -10.13 -3.16 -4.30
N PHE A 31 -8.95 -3.07 -3.70
CA PHE A 31 -7.77 -3.81 -4.11
C PHE A 31 -7.99 -5.32 -4.11
N VAL A 32 -8.64 -5.83 -3.08
CA VAL A 32 -8.91 -7.27 -2.95
C VAL A 32 -9.80 -7.75 -4.08
N GLU A 33 -10.79 -6.97 -4.49
CA GLU A 33 -11.69 -7.34 -5.58
C GLU A 33 -11.06 -7.11 -6.95
N ASN A 34 -10.36 -6.00 -7.13
CA ASN A 34 -9.72 -5.66 -8.38
C ASN A 34 -8.46 -4.85 -8.10
N SER A 35 -7.32 -5.53 -8.03
CA SER A 35 -6.06 -4.90 -7.66
C SER A 35 -5.57 -3.85 -8.67
N PHE A 36 -6.15 -3.82 -9.85
CA PHE A 36 -5.80 -2.83 -10.88
C PHE A 36 -6.92 -1.84 -11.17
N ASP A 37 -7.86 -1.69 -10.23
CA ASP A 37 -8.86 -0.65 -10.35
C ASP A 37 -8.17 0.70 -10.52
N SER A 38 -8.68 1.52 -11.45
CA SER A 38 -8.03 2.80 -11.81
C SER A 38 -7.85 3.75 -10.63
N ILE A 39 -8.73 3.68 -9.63
CA ILE A 39 -8.65 4.56 -8.46
C ILE A 39 -7.38 4.31 -7.63
N LEU A 40 -6.82 3.10 -7.72
CA LEU A 40 -5.64 2.72 -6.97
C LEU A 40 -4.34 3.18 -7.61
N ASN A 41 -4.36 3.47 -8.91
CA ASN A 41 -3.15 3.81 -9.66
C ASN A 41 -2.02 2.80 -9.36
N ASN A 42 -2.34 1.51 -9.43
CA ASN A 42 -1.40 0.44 -9.13
C ASN A 42 -0.29 0.41 -10.17
N HIS A 43 0.96 0.57 -9.72
CA HIS A 43 2.10 0.59 -10.64
C HIS A 43 3.34 0.01 -9.98
N ALA A 44 4.25 -0.51 -10.81
CA ALA A 44 5.52 -1.02 -10.34
C ALA A 44 6.39 0.11 -9.82
N VAL A 45 7.16 -0.16 -8.77
CA VAL A 45 8.09 0.82 -8.21
C VAL A 45 9.52 0.31 -8.35
N HIS A 46 10.48 1.22 -8.18
CA HIS A 46 11.88 0.93 -8.39
C HIS A 46 12.66 1.08 -7.09
N TYR A 47 13.98 1.05 -7.19
CA TYR A 47 14.84 1.17 -6.02
C TYR A 47 14.32 2.21 -5.03
N PRO A 48 14.24 1.90 -3.73
CA PRO A 48 14.72 0.67 -3.07
C PRO A 48 13.68 -0.46 -2.98
N TYR A 49 12.58 -0.36 -3.71
CA TYR A 49 11.47 -1.32 -3.64
C TYR A 49 11.34 -2.17 -4.90
N ASP A 50 12.47 -2.53 -5.50
CA ASP A 50 12.45 -3.34 -6.73
C ASP A 50 11.63 -4.61 -6.54
N GLY A 51 10.78 -4.90 -7.52
CA GLY A 51 9.89 -6.05 -7.44
C GLY A 51 8.58 -5.81 -6.72
N CYS A 52 8.41 -4.63 -6.14
CA CYS A 52 7.18 -4.25 -5.44
C CYS A 52 6.30 -3.35 -6.30
N ARG A 53 5.10 -3.08 -5.80
CA ARG A 53 4.13 -2.20 -6.46
C ARG A 53 3.56 -1.23 -5.44
N SER A 54 3.04 -0.12 -5.93
CA SER A 54 2.45 0.93 -5.08
C SER A 54 1.00 1.14 -5.46
N ILE A 55 0.15 1.36 -4.44
CA ILE A 55 -1.23 1.81 -4.67
C ILE A 55 -1.44 3.13 -3.91
N ASN A 56 -2.29 3.98 -4.49
CA ASN A 56 -2.65 5.26 -3.86
C ASN A 56 -3.75 5.04 -2.83
N ILE A 57 -3.50 5.51 -1.62
CA ILE A 57 -4.52 5.51 -0.56
C ILE A 57 -5.23 6.87 -0.57
N THR A 58 -4.46 7.94 -0.65
CA THR A 58 -4.93 9.30 -0.90
C THR A 58 -4.02 9.91 -1.96
N GLY A 59 -4.19 11.18 -2.25
CA GLY A 59 -3.27 11.88 -3.16
C GLY A 59 -1.83 11.83 -2.67
N ASP A 60 -1.63 11.88 -1.35
CA ASP A 60 -0.29 11.91 -0.75
C ASP A 60 0.17 10.58 -0.16
N ILE A 61 -0.76 9.78 0.36
CA ILE A 61 -0.42 8.53 1.06
C ILE A 61 -0.44 7.36 0.09
N ARG A 62 0.65 6.59 0.12
CA ARG A 62 0.81 5.42 -0.72
C ARG A 62 1.13 4.21 0.13
N ALA A 63 0.71 3.02 -0.35
CA ALA A 63 1.06 1.76 0.28
C ALA A 63 1.85 0.93 -0.72
N ILE A 64 2.96 0.37 -0.27
CA ILE A 64 3.83 -0.46 -1.11
C ILE A 64 3.66 -1.90 -0.71
N TYR A 65 3.47 -2.78 -1.69
CA TYR A 65 3.33 -4.20 -1.43
C TYR A 65 4.23 -5.04 -2.32
N GLU A 66 4.61 -6.19 -1.79
CA GLU A 66 5.36 -7.19 -2.53
C GLU A 66 4.36 -8.23 -3.05
N PRO A 67 4.25 -8.40 -4.38
CA PRO A 67 3.32 -9.40 -4.92
C PRO A 67 3.88 -10.82 -4.76
N ARG A 68 3.03 -11.73 -4.34
CA ARG A 68 3.34 -13.16 -4.18
C ARG A 68 2.15 -13.97 -4.65
N GLU A 69 2.24 -14.59 -5.82
CA GLU A 69 1.14 -15.37 -6.39
C GLU A 69 -0.19 -14.63 -6.26
N ASN A 70 -1.10 -15.11 -5.41
CA ASN A 70 -2.40 -14.47 -5.22
C ASN A 70 -2.45 -13.68 -3.90
N THR A 71 -1.32 -13.24 -3.39
CA THR A 71 -1.21 -12.52 -2.12
C THR A 71 -0.35 -11.28 -2.30
N ALA A 72 -0.74 -10.18 -1.66
CA ALA A 72 0.04 -8.97 -1.57
C ALA A 72 0.54 -8.82 -0.13
N ILE A 73 1.83 -8.59 0.03
CA ILE A 73 2.40 -8.33 1.36
C ILE A 73 2.70 -6.85 1.45
N PHE A 74 1.88 -6.10 2.19
CA PHE A 74 2.12 -4.67 2.38
C PHE A 74 3.30 -4.47 3.32
N ILE A 75 4.31 -3.72 2.84
CA ILE A 75 5.57 -3.54 3.56
C ILE A 75 5.79 -2.11 4.03
N ARG A 76 5.20 -1.11 3.39
CA ARG A 76 5.35 0.30 3.76
C ARG A 76 4.06 1.06 3.50
N ILE A 77 3.81 2.08 4.30
CA ILE A 77 2.74 3.05 4.06
C ILE A 77 3.21 4.43 4.56
N GLY A 78 2.96 5.46 3.77
CA GLY A 78 3.36 6.83 4.12
C GLY A 78 3.30 7.73 2.91
N THR A 79 3.83 8.94 3.06
CA THR A 79 3.94 9.88 1.95
C THR A 79 5.09 9.44 1.04
N HIS A 80 5.10 9.96 -0.18
CA HIS A 80 6.19 9.69 -1.12
C HIS A 80 7.54 10.04 -0.49
N SER A 81 7.63 11.21 0.15
CA SER A 81 8.87 11.63 0.80
C SER A 81 9.33 10.67 1.89
N GLU A 82 8.40 10.18 2.71
CA GLU A 82 8.72 9.23 3.77
C GLU A 82 9.20 7.89 3.22
N LEU A 83 8.59 7.43 2.14
CA LEU A 83 8.92 6.14 1.55
C LEU A 83 10.26 6.13 0.83
N TYR A 84 10.68 7.26 0.25
CA TYR A 84 11.88 7.36 -0.57
C TYR A 84 12.96 8.25 0.04
N LYS A 85 12.95 8.34 1.32
CA LYS A 85 13.91 9.13 2.07
C LYS A 85 15.32 8.55 2.02
#